data_5e964829367cd3ecafefdda10cdbe5a6
#
_entry.id   5e964829367cd3ecafefdda10cdbe5a6
#
_cell.length_a   1.000
_cell.length_b   1.000
_cell.length_c   1.000
_cell.angle_alpha   90.00
_cell.angle_beta   90.00
_cell.angle_gamma   90.00
#
_symmetry.space_group_name_H-M   'P 1'
#
loop_
_entity.id
_entity.type
_entity.pdbx_description
1 polymer ?
#
loop_
_entity_poly.entity_id
_entity_poly.type
_entity_poly.pdbx_seq_one_letter_code
_entity_poly.pdbx_strand_id
1 'polypeptide(L)'
;MKNLVVGAGLTGAVIAERIATMLREEVTVIDKASHVGGMHYDYVDKDTNILVHAKHVNFLHTEHKFIWDYLSKFGKLAPVTFKPSVRIQGKNVSMPLCLCTIDELFPEDFAKMLTNKLIAKFGYNRQITLAEMYRNMDEDLKFLANYFYENVFKPYTVKQWGVDEEALPECEDTYYPFYISNDNRYYKEKYVAIPENGWTELIENILKNNKNIKLKLNTDFSDINPAKYDRIFFTGSIDEYFDYKHGELPYRSVRMDIDSKVKENCCYSGTYNWPYEYDFIRAHIFADCLPDKTYSGNKDIIGYEYIES
;
A
#
# COMPACT_ATOMS: atom_id res chain seq x y z
N MET A 1 34.98 7.71 -4.81
CA MET A 1 34.60 7.25 -3.46
C MET A 1 34.01 5.86 -3.55
N LYS A 2 34.15 5.07 -2.49
CA LYS A 2 33.49 3.75 -2.35
C LYS A 2 32.26 3.90 -1.47
N ASN A 3 31.11 3.56 -2.00
CA ASN A 3 29.83 3.70 -1.31
C ASN A 3 29.25 2.33 -1.02
N LEU A 4 28.63 2.18 0.16
CA LEU A 4 27.84 1.02 0.53
C LEU A 4 26.37 1.45 0.66
N VAL A 5 25.49 0.69 0.04
CA VAL A 5 24.05 0.78 0.23
C VAL A 5 23.59 -0.54 0.84
N VAL A 6 22.97 -0.47 2.01
CA VAL A 6 22.41 -1.60 2.73
C VAL A 6 20.91 -1.64 2.50
N GLY A 7 20.45 -2.69 1.84
CA GLY A 7 19.08 -2.89 1.39
C GLY A 7 18.94 -2.75 -0.13
N ALA A 8 18.51 -3.81 -0.80
CA ALA A 8 18.23 -3.88 -2.24
C ALA A 8 16.72 -3.71 -2.57
N GLY A 9 16.00 -2.98 -1.72
CA GLY A 9 14.65 -2.49 -2.00
C GLY A 9 14.67 -1.28 -2.94
N LEU A 10 13.50 -0.72 -3.26
CA LEU A 10 13.38 0.42 -4.18
C LEU A 10 14.23 1.62 -3.74
N THR A 11 14.22 1.96 -2.44
CA THR A 11 15.01 3.09 -1.91
C THR A 11 16.50 2.89 -2.14
N GLY A 12 17.05 1.72 -1.76
CA GLY A 12 18.48 1.42 -1.94
C GLY A 12 18.89 1.36 -3.42
N ALA A 13 18.05 0.78 -4.27
CA ALA A 13 18.29 0.72 -5.71
C ALA A 13 18.37 2.11 -6.34
N VAL A 14 17.44 3.02 -6.00
CA VAL A 14 17.44 4.40 -6.48
C VAL A 14 18.67 5.17 -5.98
N ILE A 15 19.02 5.05 -4.70
CA ILE A 15 20.23 5.68 -4.14
C ILE A 15 21.48 5.19 -4.89
N ALA A 16 21.62 3.87 -5.05
CA ALA A 16 22.77 3.29 -5.74
C ALA A 16 22.88 3.77 -7.19
N GLU A 17 21.77 3.77 -7.92
CA GLU A 17 21.74 4.23 -9.32
C GLU A 17 22.08 5.72 -9.42
N ARG A 18 21.54 6.57 -8.54
CA ARG A 18 21.86 8.01 -8.53
C ARG A 18 23.33 8.27 -8.21
N ILE A 19 23.92 7.59 -7.25
CA ILE A 19 25.35 7.70 -6.95
C ILE A 19 26.20 7.27 -8.16
N ALA A 20 25.90 6.10 -8.71
CA ALA A 20 26.66 5.55 -9.84
C ALA A 20 26.56 6.42 -11.11
N THR A 21 25.37 6.99 -11.37
CA THR A 21 25.13 7.78 -12.60
C THR A 21 25.51 9.24 -12.43
N MET A 22 25.12 9.89 -11.32
CA MET A 22 25.34 11.33 -11.14
C MET A 22 26.74 11.64 -10.63
N LEU A 23 27.24 10.85 -9.67
CA LEU A 23 28.57 11.06 -9.09
C LEU A 23 29.66 10.24 -9.80
N ARG A 24 29.28 9.26 -10.63
CA ARG A 24 30.18 8.34 -11.32
C ARG A 24 31.09 7.56 -10.39
N GLU A 25 30.58 7.24 -9.18
CA GLU A 25 31.30 6.54 -8.13
C GLU A 25 30.91 5.06 -8.06
N GLU A 26 31.80 4.24 -7.50
CA GLU A 26 31.49 2.83 -7.24
C GLU A 26 30.51 2.71 -6.08
N VAL A 27 29.54 1.80 -6.22
CA VAL A 27 28.53 1.48 -5.19
C VAL A 27 28.43 -0.02 -5.03
N THR A 28 28.58 -0.49 -3.81
CA THR A 28 28.22 -1.85 -3.43
C THR A 28 26.86 -1.83 -2.77
N VAL A 29 25.92 -2.60 -3.30
CA VAL A 29 24.60 -2.82 -2.70
C VAL A 29 24.59 -4.21 -2.08
N ILE A 30 24.20 -4.30 -0.82
CA ILE A 30 24.03 -5.57 -0.12
C ILE A 30 22.59 -5.75 0.35
N ASP A 31 22.14 -6.99 0.41
CA ASP A 31 20.87 -7.35 1.05
C ASP A 31 20.99 -8.74 1.68
N LYS A 32 20.43 -8.92 2.89
CA LYS A 32 20.37 -10.21 3.57
C LYS A 32 19.44 -11.21 2.87
N ALA A 33 18.47 -10.73 2.09
CA ALA A 33 17.59 -11.57 1.28
C ALA A 33 18.33 -12.18 0.07
N SER A 34 17.79 -13.27 -0.47
CA SER A 34 18.27 -13.91 -1.70
C SER A 34 17.75 -13.23 -2.99
N HIS A 35 16.95 -12.18 -2.86
CA HIS A 35 16.30 -11.44 -3.94
C HIS A 35 16.32 -9.94 -3.66
N VAL A 36 16.13 -9.14 -4.69
CA VAL A 36 15.86 -7.70 -4.57
C VAL A 36 14.37 -7.45 -4.34
N GLY A 37 13.98 -6.20 -4.12
CA GLY A 37 12.59 -5.78 -4.04
C GLY A 37 12.18 -5.31 -2.64
N GLY A 38 12.69 -5.92 -1.57
CA GLY A 38 12.31 -5.58 -0.19
C GLY A 38 10.80 -5.68 0.02
N MET A 39 10.14 -4.61 0.45
CA MET A 39 8.68 -4.56 0.62
C MET A 39 7.90 -4.59 -0.72
N HIS A 40 8.58 -4.36 -1.84
CA HIS A 40 8.00 -4.41 -3.19
C HIS A 40 8.25 -5.75 -3.88
N TYR A 41 8.81 -6.74 -3.16
CA TYR A 41 9.09 -8.05 -3.76
C TYR A 41 7.82 -8.69 -4.30
N ASP A 42 7.86 -9.03 -5.58
CA ASP A 42 6.83 -9.74 -6.31
C ASP A 42 7.44 -10.79 -7.23
N TYR A 43 6.64 -11.72 -7.68
CA TYR A 43 7.05 -12.78 -8.59
C TYR A 43 5.87 -13.25 -9.44
N VAL A 44 6.16 -13.81 -10.61
CA VAL A 44 5.14 -14.42 -11.45
C VAL A 44 4.93 -15.87 -11.01
N ASP A 45 3.71 -16.22 -10.66
CA ASP A 45 3.33 -17.60 -10.36
C ASP A 45 3.42 -18.45 -11.61
N LYS A 46 4.11 -19.61 -11.51
CA LYS A 46 4.44 -20.44 -12.66
C LYS A 46 3.24 -21.18 -13.27
N ASP A 47 2.24 -21.47 -12.45
CA ASP A 47 1.08 -22.25 -12.88
C ASP A 47 -0.01 -21.37 -13.49
N THR A 48 -0.15 -20.16 -13.00
CA THR A 48 -1.21 -19.22 -13.41
C THR A 48 -0.70 -18.09 -14.28
N ASN A 49 0.60 -17.80 -14.26
CA ASN A 49 1.22 -16.63 -14.88
C ASN A 49 0.69 -15.28 -14.30
N ILE A 50 0.17 -15.30 -13.08
CA ILE A 50 -0.27 -14.10 -12.36
C ILE A 50 0.90 -13.51 -11.60
N LEU A 51 1.07 -12.17 -11.62
CA LEU A 51 2.01 -11.45 -10.79
C LEU A 51 1.51 -11.42 -9.34
N VAL A 52 2.28 -12.00 -8.44
CA VAL A 52 1.96 -12.13 -7.02
C VAL A 52 2.83 -11.20 -6.19
N HIS A 53 2.23 -10.35 -5.39
CA HIS A 53 2.94 -9.49 -4.45
C HIS A 53 3.14 -10.21 -3.11
N ALA A 54 4.39 -10.47 -2.74
CA ALA A 54 4.72 -11.31 -1.59
C ALA A 54 4.48 -10.64 -0.23
N LYS A 55 4.35 -9.31 -0.18
CA LYS A 55 4.19 -8.56 1.07
C LYS A 55 2.93 -7.69 1.06
N HIS A 56 2.83 -6.80 0.11
CA HIS A 56 1.73 -5.85 -0.04
C HIS A 56 1.60 -5.44 -1.50
N VAL A 57 0.38 -5.16 -1.96
CA VAL A 57 0.17 -4.61 -3.31
C VAL A 57 0.56 -3.15 -3.33
N ASN A 58 1.67 -2.84 -3.99
CA ASN A 58 2.23 -1.50 -4.04
C ASN A 58 1.94 -0.82 -5.38
N PHE A 59 1.50 0.42 -5.33
CA PHE A 59 1.27 1.27 -6.51
C PHE A 59 2.21 2.47 -6.49
N LEU A 60 2.71 2.85 -7.67
CA LEU A 60 3.21 4.20 -7.86
C LEU A 60 2.03 5.16 -7.85
N HIS A 61 2.05 6.18 -7.00
CA HIS A 61 1.10 7.29 -7.05
C HIS A 61 1.84 8.60 -6.79
N THR A 62 1.72 9.57 -7.69
CA THR A 62 2.45 10.84 -7.60
C THR A 62 1.86 11.91 -8.50
N GLU A 63 1.99 13.18 -8.09
CA GLU A 63 1.75 14.33 -8.95
C GLU A 63 2.97 14.69 -9.83
N HIS A 64 4.14 14.14 -9.53
CA HIS A 64 5.40 14.57 -10.10
C HIS A 64 5.79 13.77 -11.34
N LYS A 65 5.72 14.41 -12.51
CA LYS A 65 6.14 13.81 -13.79
C LYS A 65 7.57 13.30 -13.78
N PHE A 66 8.49 13.95 -13.09
CA PHE A 66 9.88 13.53 -13.06
C PHE A 66 10.10 12.15 -12.41
N ILE A 67 9.23 11.75 -11.44
CA ILE A 67 9.26 10.41 -10.83
C ILE A 67 8.81 9.37 -11.86
N TRP A 68 7.71 9.66 -12.58
CA TRP A 68 7.25 8.83 -13.68
C TRP A 68 8.32 8.64 -14.76
N ASP A 69 8.89 9.74 -15.24
CA ASP A 69 9.93 9.74 -16.29
C ASP A 69 11.20 9.01 -15.84
N TYR A 70 11.52 9.08 -14.53
CA TYR A 70 12.68 8.38 -13.98
C TYR A 70 12.45 6.87 -13.97
N LEU A 71 11.34 6.40 -13.39
CA LEU A 71 11.04 4.97 -13.29
C LEU A 71 10.80 4.33 -14.68
N SER A 72 10.18 5.06 -15.60
CA SER A 72 9.94 4.61 -16.98
C SER A 72 11.23 4.31 -17.78
N LYS A 73 12.40 4.72 -17.30
CA LYS A 73 13.68 4.35 -17.90
C LYS A 73 14.06 2.89 -17.65
N PHE A 74 13.50 2.29 -16.61
CA PHE A 74 13.88 0.96 -16.13
C PHE A 74 12.81 -0.10 -16.36
N GLY A 75 11.58 0.32 -16.67
CA GLY A 75 10.47 -0.57 -16.97
C GLY A 75 9.25 0.19 -17.47
N LYS A 76 8.37 -0.50 -18.16
CA LYS A 76 7.10 0.07 -18.58
C LYS A 76 6.16 0.20 -17.38
N LEU A 77 5.61 1.39 -17.18
CA LEU A 77 4.60 1.67 -16.16
C LEU A 77 3.21 1.59 -16.79
N ALA A 78 2.38 0.71 -16.27
CA ALA A 78 1.01 0.55 -16.72
C ALA A 78 0.07 1.38 -15.83
N PRO A 79 -0.65 2.38 -16.37
CA PRO A 79 -1.61 3.16 -15.62
C PRO A 79 -2.71 2.30 -15.04
N VAL A 80 -3.07 2.54 -13.77
CA VAL A 80 -4.15 1.83 -13.08
C VAL A 80 -5.11 2.80 -12.42
N THR A 81 -6.36 2.37 -12.27
CA THR A 81 -7.35 3.05 -11.44
C THR A 81 -7.68 2.15 -10.26
N PHE A 82 -7.12 2.45 -9.10
CA PHE A 82 -7.30 1.64 -7.91
C PHE A 82 -8.56 2.05 -7.14
N LYS A 83 -9.51 1.11 -7.02
CA LYS A 83 -10.81 1.25 -6.35
C LYS A 83 -11.04 0.06 -5.42
N PRO A 84 -10.39 0.02 -4.27
CA PRO A 84 -10.63 -1.04 -3.30
C PRO A 84 -12.01 -0.97 -2.70
N SER A 85 -12.41 -2.02 -2.01
CA SER A 85 -13.64 -2.06 -1.24
C SER A 85 -13.38 -2.28 0.24
N VAL A 86 -14.41 -2.09 1.05
CA VAL A 86 -14.45 -2.48 2.46
C VAL A 86 -15.71 -3.30 2.73
N ARG A 87 -15.56 -4.33 3.53
CA ARG A 87 -16.67 -5.19 3.95
C ARG A 87 -17.37 -4.56 5.15
N ILE A 88 -18.65 -4.21 4.99
CA ILE A 88 -19.48 -3.66 6.06
C ILE A 88 -20.79 -4.45 6.10
N GLN A 89 -21.09 -5.11 7.23
CA GLN A 89 -22.33 -5.86 7.45
C GLN A 89 -22.73 -6.77 6.27
N GLY A 90 -21.76 -7.54 5.76
CA GLY A 90 -22.01 -8.48 4.67
C GLY A 90 -22.01 -7.87 3.27
N LYS A 91 -21.86 -6.55 3.09
CA LYS A 91 -21.74 -5.87 1.78
C LYS A 91 -20.32 -5.41 1.50
N ASN A 92 -19.85 -5.56 0.28
CA ASN A 92 -18.63 -4.90 -0.20
C ASN A 92 -19.03 -3.53 -0.75
N VAL A 93 -18.43 -2.48 -0.22
CA VAL A 93 -18.72 -1.10 -0.61
C VAL A 93 -17.44 -0.33 -0.91
N SER A 94 -17.56 0.78 -1.61
CA SER A 94 -16.41 1.60 -2.04
C SER A 94 -15.54 2.07 -0.88
N MET A 95 -14.22 1.97 -1.07
CA MET A 95 -13.18 2.56 -0.21
C MET A 95 -12.25 3.40 -1.13
N PRO A 96 -11.89 4.65 -0.82
CA PRO A 96 -12.14 5.38 0.43
C PRO A 96 -13.62 5.71 0.63
N LEU A 97 -14.00 5.95 1.89
CA LEU A 97 -15.38 6.33 2.22
C LEU A 97 -15.76 7.64 1.51
N CYS A 98 -16.84 7.59 0.76
CA CYS A 98 -17.31 8.69 -0.07
C CYS A 98 -18.85 8.63 -0.26
N LEU A 99 -19.41 9.50 -1.09
CA LEU A 99 -20.84 9.47 -1.36
C LEU A 99 -21.30 8.14 -1.99
N CYS A 100 -20.48 7.52 -2.84
CA CYS A 100 -20.78 6.18 -3.38
C CYS A 100 -20.97 5.15 -2.27
N THR A 101 -20.17 5.22 -1.20
CA THR A 101 -20.28 4.31 -0.05
C THR A 101 -21.63 4.43 0.64
N ILE A 102 -22.17 5.65 0.75
CA ILE A 102 -23.51 5.91 1.30
C ILE A 102 -24.58 5.28 0.43
N ASP A 103 -24.51 5.48 -0.90
CA ASP A 103 -25.46 4.94 -1.86
C ASP A 103 -25.46 3.39 -1.89
N GLU A 104 -24.30 2.77 -1.69
CA GLU A 104 -24.12 1.32 -1.67
C GLU A 104 -24.61 0.67 -0.36
N LEU A 105 -24.58 1.41 0.76
CA LEU A 105 -24.92 0.90 2.09
C LEU A 105 -26.40 1.08 2.44
N PHE A 106 -26.94 2.27 2.21
CA PHE A 106 -28.23 2.68 2.75
C PHE A 106 -29.36 2.63 1.71
N PRO A 107 -30.63 2.53 2.14
CA PRO A 107 -31.77 2.69 1.25
C PRO A 107 -31.75 4.05 0.53
N GLU A 108 -32.21 4.09 -0.72
CA GLU A 108 -32.09 5.22 -1.64
C GLU A 108 -32.51 6.57 -1.07
N ASP A 109 -33.68 6.64 -0.42
CA ASP A 109 -34.18 7.91 0.14
C ASP A 109 -33.33 8.40 1.32
N PHE A 110 -32.85 7.48 2.16
CA PHE A 110 -31.98 7.81 3.27
C PHE A 110 -30.57 8.22 2.79
N ALA A 111 -30.02 7.51 1.82
CA ALA A 111 -28.75 7.85 1.19
C ALA A 111 -28.79 9.25 0.56
N LYS A 112 -29.86 9.58 -0.20
CA LYS A 112 -30.08 10.91 -0.76
C LYS A 112 -30.17 12.00 0.31
N MET A 113 -30.88 11.74 1.40
CA MET A 113 -31.00 12.69 2.51
C MET A 113 -29.63 12.98 3.14
N LEU A 114 -28.85 11.95 3.47
CA LEU A 114 -27.50 12.09 4.02
C LEU A 114 -26.57 12.86 3.07
N THR A 115 -26.57 12.49 1.80
CA THR A 115 -25.78 13.15 0.75
C THR A 115 -26.11 14.63 0.63
N ASN A 116 -27.40 14.98 0.60
CA ASN A 116 -27.83 16.37 0.53
C ASN A 116 -27.40 17.18 1.77
N LYS A 117 -27.48 16.60 2.97
CA LYS A 117 -27.01 17.24 4.21
C LYS A 117 -25.51 17.48 4.17
N LEU A 118 -24.70 16.49 3.75
CA LEU A 118 -23.26 16.63 3.61
C LEU A 118 -22.88 17.73 2.63
N ILE A 119 -23.49 17.73 1.44
CA ILE A 119 -23.21 18.74 0.41
C ILE A 119 -23.64 20.14 0.87
N ALA A 120 -24.81 20.27 1.48
CA ALA A 120 -25.30 21.55 1.97
C ALA A 120 -24.41 22.14 3.08
N LYS A 121 -23.86 21.28 3.95
CA LYS A 121 -23.07 21.71 5.10
C LYS A 121 -21.60 21.97 4.78
N PHE A 122 -20.98 21.08 4.02
CA PHE A 122 -19.51 21.07 3.80
C PHE A 122 -19.12 21.40 2.35
N GLY A 123 -20.03 21.29 1.40
CA GLY A 123 -19.79 21.49 -0.03
C GLY A 123 -19.35 20.19 -0.74
N TYR A 124 -19.62 20.12 -2.05
CA TYR A 124 -19.18 19.03 -2.91
C TYR A 124 -17.68 19.12 -3.23
N ASN A 125 -17.02 18.00 -3.53
CA ASN A 125 -15.57 17.89 -3.74
C ASN A 125 -14.70 18.32 -2.55
N ARG A 126 -15.19 18.07 -1.34
CA ARG A 126 -14.44 18.34 -0.11
C ARG A 126 -14.07 17.04 0.58
N GLN A 127 -12.89 17.04 1.19
CA GLN A 127 -12.51 16.05 2.18
C GLN A 127 -12.77 16.65 3.56
N ILE A 128 -13.43 15.89 4.41
CA ILE A 128 -13.65 16.20 5.84
C ILE A 128 -13.18 15.02 6.66
N THR A 129 -13.09 15.21 7.98
CA THR A 129 -12.86 14.11 8.92
C THR A 129 -14.18 13.60 9.49
N LEU A 130 -14.18 12.36 10.02
CA LEU A 130 -15.33 11.85 10.77
C LEU A 130 -15.59 12.73 12.01
N ALA A 131 -14.55 13.26 12.65
CA ALA A 131 -14.69 14.19 13.76
C ALA A 131 -15.44 15.48 13.38
N GLU A 132 -15.13 16.07 12.21
CA GLU A 132 -15.87 17.24 11.71
C GLU A 132 -17.34 16.91 11.44
N MET A 133 -17.60 15.71 10.90
CA MET A 133 -18.96 15.22 10.67
C MET A 133 -19.70 14.98 11.98
N TYR A 134 -19.05 14.37 12.98
CA TYR A 134 -19.60 14.07 14.30
C TYR A 134 -19.93 15.32 15.11
N ARG A 135 -19.01 16.30 15.16
CA ARG A 135 -19.16 17.55 15.91
C ARG A 135 -20.19 18.49 15.30
N ASN A 136 -20.72 18.14 14.13
CA ASN A 136 -21.84 18.86 13.55
C ASN A 136 -23.11 18.61 14.40
N MET A 137 -23.91 19.64 14.64
CA MET A 137 -25.13 19.56 15.45
C MET A 137 -26.27 18.78 14.79
N ASP A 138 -26.04 18.16 13.61
CA ASP A 138 -27.02 17.35 12.88
C ASP A 138 -26.91 15.89 13.33
N GLU A 139 -27.96 15.31 13.90
CA GLU A 139 -28.00 13.96 14.43
C GLU A 139 -27.78 12.87 13.36
N ASP A 140 -28.22 13.10 12.10
CA ASP A 140 -28.02 12.14 11.03
C ASP A 140 -26.55 12.10 10.60
N LEU A 141 -25.86 13.25 10.58
CA LEU A 141 -24.44 13.31 10.27
C LEU A 141 -23.60 12.71 11.41
N LYS A 142 -24.01 12.92 12.65
CA LYS A 142 -23.39 12.31 13.82
C LYS A 142 -23.56 10.78 13.79
N PHE A 143 -24.77 10.31 13.48
CA PHE A 143 -25.02 8.88 13.25
C PHE A 143 -24.10 8.32 12.18
N LEU A 144 -23.99 8.98 11.02
CA LEU A 144 -23.17 8.52 9.89
C LEU A 144 -21.68 8.44 10.26
N ALA A 145 -21.15 9.43 10.98
CA ALA A 145 -19.78 9.43 11.45
C ALA A 145 -19.49 8.25 12.38
N ASN A 146 -20.35 8.03 13.36
CA ASN A 146 -20.25 6.90 14.28
C ASN A 146 -20.39 5.56 13.56
N TYR A 147 -21.31 5.46 12.60
CA TYR A 147 -21.51 4.25 11.84
C TYR A 147 -20.22 3.83 11.10
N PHE A 148 -19.55 4.76 10.43
CA PHE A 148 -18.28 4.47 9.76
C PHE A 148 -17.13 4.23 10.74
N TYR A 149 -17.12 4.96 11.85
CA TYR A 149 -16.12 4.75 12.88
C TYR A 149 -16.19 3.32 13.45
N GLU A 150 -17.35 2.92 13.93
CA GLU A 150 -17.56 1.62 14.57
C GLU A 150 -17.42 0.43 13.59
N ASN A 151 -17.88 0.59 12.34
CA ASN A 151 -17.90 -0.53 11.39
C ASN A 151 -16.66 -0.62 10.47
N VAL A 152 -15.82 0.40 10.41
CA VAL A 152 -14.66 0.42 9.52
C VAL A 152 -13.38 0.74 10.27
N PHE A 153 -13.27 1.94 10.83
CA PHE A 153 -11.97 2.45 11.26
C PHE A 153 -11.51 1.88 12.59
N LYS A 154 -12.40 1.79 13.58
CA LYS A 154 -12.10 1.27 14.89
C LYS A 154 -11.58 -0.19 14.80
N PRO A 155 -12.32 -1.15 14.21
CA PRO A 155 -11.86 -2.53 14.09
C PRO A 155 -10.63 -2.68 13.19
N TYR A 156 -10.55 -1.87 12.13
CA TYR A 156 -9.36 -1.84 11.27
C TYR A 156 -8.13 -1.39 12.05
N THR A 157 -8.26 -0.36 12.89
CA THR A 157 -7.15 0.18 13.70
C THR A 157 -6.71 -0.81 14.77
N VAL A 158 -7.65 -1.49 15.43
CA VAL A 158 -7.34 -2.59 16.37
C VAL A 158 -6.48 -3.65 15.69
N LYS A 159 -6.88 -4.15 14.52
CA LYS A 159 -6.10 -5.13 13.76
C LYS A 159 -4.74 -4.60 13.33
N GLN A 160 -4.71 -3.37 12.78
CA GLN A 160 -3.50 -2.77 12.23
C GLN A 160 -2.43 -2.55 13.30
N TRP A 161 -2.83 -2.13 14.49
CA TRP A 161 -1.89 -1.76 15.55
C TRP A 161 -1.82 -2.77 16.70
N GLY A 162 -2.77 -3.72 16.78
CA GLY A 162 -2.84 -4.69 17.87
C GLY A 162 -3.02 -4.02 19.23
N VAL A 163 -3.81 -2.95 19.27
CA VAL A 163 -4.15 -2.23 20.49
C VAL A 163 -5.53 -2.66 21.00
N ASP A 164 -5.77 -2.50 22.30
CA ASP A 164 -7.08 -2.74 22.87
C ASP A 164 -8.08 -1.70 22.36
N GLU A 165 -9.32 -2.12 22.14
CA GLU A 165 -10.37 -1.26 21.60
C GLU A 165 -10.63 -0.04 22.50
N GLU A 166 -10.55 -0.23 23.82
CA GLU A 166 -10.73 0.80 24.84
C GLU A 166 -9.62 1.86 24.86
N ALA A 167 -8.48 1.56 24.23
CA ALA A 167 -7.37 2.51 24.09
C ALA A 167 -7.53 3.47 22.90
N LEU A 168 -8.52 3.23 22.03
CA LEU A 168 -8.76 4.07 20.87
C LEU A 168 -9.53 5.36 21.26
N PRO A 169 -9.26 6.47 20.56
CA PRO A 169 -10.01 7.71 20.77
C PRO A 169 -11.47 7.53 20.34
N GLU A 170 -12.35 8.31 20.92
CA GLU A 170 -13.74 8.42 20.46
C GLU A 170 -13.80 9.01 19.04
N CYS A 171 -14.90 8.76 18.31
CA CYS A 171 -15.08 9.23 16.93
C CYS A 171 -14.80 10.73 16.75
N GLU A 172 -15.22 11.54 17.73
CA GLU A 172 -15.07 13.01 17.72
C GLU A 172 -13.62 13.48 17.81
N ASP A 173 -12.67 12.61 18.20
CA ASP A 173 -11.25 12.93 18.34
C ASP A 173 -10.39 12.28 17.26
N THR A 174 -11.03 11.75 16.19
CA THR A 174 -10.34 11.07 15.10
C THR A 174 -10.11 11.98 13.88
N TYR A 175 -9.17 11.57 13.03
CA TYR A 175 -8.85 12.26 11.77
C TYR A 175 -9.15 11.40 10.54
N TYR A 176 -10.01 10.38 10.64
CA TYR A 176 -10.34 9.52 9.52
C TYR A 176 -11.08 10.27 8.42
N PRO A 177 -10.63 10.18 7.16
CA PRO A 177 -11.17 10.97 6.07
C PRO A 177 -12.50 10.43 5.54
N PHE A 178 -13.37 11.34 5.16
CA PHE A 178 -14.55 11.10 4.33
C PHE A 178 -14.56 12.08 3.14
N TYR A 179 -14.84 11.58 1.94
CA TYR A 179 -14.82 12.37 0.71
C TYR A 179 -16.24 12.68 0.24
N ILE A 180 -16.62 13.96 0.25
CA ILE A 180 -17.92 14.42 -0.27
C ILE A 180 -17.84 14.49 -1.80
N SER A 181 -17.74 13.34 -2.43
CA SER A 181 -17.54 13.18 -3.86
C SER A 181 -17.98 11.79 -4.31
N ASN A 182 -18.39 11.66 -5.59
CA ASN A 182 -18.63 10.37 -6.24
C ASN A 182 -17.35 9.75 -6.85
N ASP A 183 -16.20 10.39 -6.65
CA ASP A 183 -14.92 9.83 -7.07
C ASP A 183 -14.42 8.84 -6.01
N ASN A 184 -14.62 7.55 -6.26
CA ASN A 184 -14.22 6.45 -5.37
C ASN A 184 -12.83 5.90 -5.67
N ARG A 185 -12.00 6.62 -6.44
CA ARG A 185 -10.58 6.26 -6.61
C ARG A 185 -9.84 6.46 -5.30
N TYR A 186 -9.03 5.48 -4.93
CA TYR A 186 -8.20 5.56 -3.72
C TYR A 186 -7.07 6.58 -3.91
N TYR A 187 -6.35 6.46 -5.03
CA TYR A 187 -5.31 7.40 -5.45
C TYR A 187 -5.90 8.37 -6.48
N LYS A 188 -5.78 9.66 -6.20
CA LYS A 188 -6.33 10.75 -7.04
C LYS A 188 -5.24 11.51 -7.80
N GLU A 189 -3.99 11.16 -7.57
CA GLU A 189 -2.83 11.75 -8.20
C GLU A 189 -2.85 11.53 -9.72
N LYS A 190 -2.16 12.39 -10.42
CA LYS A 190 -2.09 12.39 -11.89
C LYS A 190 -1.46 11.12 -12.46
N TYR A 191 -0.48 10.59 -11.76
CA TYR A 191 0.28 9.41 -12.18
C TYR A 191 0.05 8.30 -11.16
N VAL A 192 -0.79 7.33 -11.52
CA VAL A 192 -1.02 6.11 -10.74
C VAL A 192 -0.75 4.92 -11.64
N ALA A 193 0.15 4.06 -11.25
CA ALA A 193 0.59 2.94 -12.07
C ALA A 193 1.16 1.77 -11.24
N ILE A 194 1.34 0.65 -11.93
CA ILE A 194 2.15 -0.47 -11.48
C ILE A 194 3.16 -0.81 -12.60
N PRO A 195 4.39 -1.27 -12.29
CA PRO A 195 5.28 -1.78 -13.32
C PRO A 195 4.66 -2.99 -14.00
N GLU A 196 4.64 -3.03 -15.33
CA GLU A 196 3.95 -4.06 -16.13
C GLU A 196 4.46 -5.48 -15.79
N ASN A 197 5.76 -5.64 -15.56
CA ASN A 197 6.38 -6.91 -15.18
C ASN A 197 6.70 -7.03 -13.68
N GLY A 198 6.11 -6.15 -12.86
CA GLY A 198 6.32 -6.11 -11.42
C GLY A 198 7.45 -5.20 -10.97
N TRP A 199 7.46 -4.96 -9.67
CA TRP A 199 8.45 -4.11 -9.00
C TRP A 199 9.82 -4.75 -8.94
N THR A 200 9.88 -6.07 -8.75
CA THR A 200 11.15 -6.80 -8.65
C THR A 200 11.98 -6.66 -9.91
N GLU A 201 11.37 -6.84 -11.09
CA GLU A 201 12.06 -6.64 -12.37
C GLU A 201 12.50 -5.19 -12.56
N LEU A 202 11.64 -4.23 -12.24
CA LEU A 202 11.99 -2.81 -12.34
C LEU A 202 13.19 -2.45 -11.43
N ILE A 203 13.22 -2.95 -10.20
CA ILE A 203 14.33 -2.74 -9.25
C ILE A 203 15.61 -3.42 -9.74
N GLU A 204 15.51 -4.64 -10.28
CA GLU A 204 16.64 -5.30 -10.93
C GLU A 204 17.21 -4.47 -12.06
N ASN A 205 16.37 -3.92 -12.92
CA ASN A 205 16.79 -3.09 -14.05
C ASN A 205 17.47 -1.80 -13.58
N ILE A 206 16.99 -1.18 -12.48
CA ILE A 206 17.67 -0.04 -11.86
C ILE A 206 19.09 -0.43 -11.44
N LEU A 207 19.26 -1.56 -10.76
CA LEU A 207 20.57 -2.00 -10.25
C LEU A 207 21.51 -2.48 -11.34
N LYS A 208 20.99 -3.07 -12.42
CA LYS A 208 21.78 -3.54 -13.57
C LYS A 208 22.18 -2.42 -14.54
N ASN A 209 21.55 -1.24 -14.46
CA ASN A 209 21.73 -0.15 -15.43
C ASN A 209 23.13 0.45 -15.46
N ASN A 210 23.94 0.28 -14.41
CA ASN A 210 25.24 0.93 -14.32
C ASN A 210 26.33 -0.04 -13.81
N LYS A 211 27.42 -0.17 -14.57
CA LYS A 211 28.56 -1.03 -14.24
C LYS A 211 29.28 -0.70 -12.93
N ASN A 212 29.08 0.50 -12.42
CA ASN A 212 29.63 0.95 -11.14
C ASN A 212 28.82 0.41 -9.94
N ILE A 213 27.68 -0.26 -10.17
CA ILE A 213 26.88 -0.90 -9.13
C ILE A 213 27.27 -2.38 -9.02
N LYS A 214 27.63 -2.81 -7.83
CA LYS A 214 27.92 -4.22 -7.49
C LYS A 214 26.87 -4.70 -6.49
N LEU A 215 26.00 -5.61 -6.92
CA LEU A 215 24.97 -6.23 -6.05
C LEU A 215 25.52 -7.48 -5.40
N LYS A 216 25.27 -7.63 -4.09
CA LYS A 216 25.56 -8.82 -3.28
C LYS A 216 24.34 -9.14 -2.43
N LEU A 217 23.63 -10.17 -2.82
CA LEU A 217 22.53 -10.77 -2.05
C LEU A 217 23.07 -11.79 -1.04
N ASN A 218 22.21 -12.27 -0.15
CA ASN A 218 22.58 -13.18 0.94
C ASN A 218 23.78 -12.64 1.76
N THR A 219 23.81 -11.31 1.97
CA THR A 219 24.92 -10.64 2.65
C THR A 219 24.33 -9.70 3.71
N ASP A 220 24.58 -9.99 4.97
CA ASP A 220 24.17 -9.15 6.09
C ASP A 220 25.16 -7.99 6.31
N PHE A 221 24.68 -6.89 6.89
CA PHE A 221 25.55 -5.75 7.20
C PHE A 221 26.61 -6.10 8.25
N SER A 222 26.32 -7.02 9.17
CA SER A 222 27.26 -7.53 10.17
C SER A 222 28.47 -8.26 9.55
N ASP A 223 28.32 -8.79 8.33
CA ASP A 223 29.40 -9.45 7.58
C ASP A 223 30.37 -8.46 6.91
N ILE A 224 30.02 -7.16 6.94
CA ILE A 224 30.76 -6.12 6.23
C ILE A 224 31.68 -5.36 7.19
N ASN A 225 32.90 -5.10 6.72
CA ASN A 225 33.75 -4.12 7.39
C ASN A 225 33.42 -2.70 6.91
N PRO A 226 32.74 -1.86 7.73
CA PRO A 226 32.28 -0.52 7.34
C PRO A 226 33.45 0.42 6.98
N ALA A 227 34.64 0.24 7.59
CA ALA A 227 35.82 1.07 7.35
C ALA A 227 36.38 0.98 5.92
N LYS A 228 35.89 0.04 5.10
CA LYS A 228 36.27 -0.07 3.69
C LYS A 228 35.52 0.88 2.78
N TYR A 229 34.52 1.59 3.29
CA TYR A 229 33.65 2.47 2.54
C TYR A 229 33.74 3.91 3.05
N ASP A 230 33.69 4.85 2.13
CA ASP A 230 33.73 6.27 2.43
C ASP A 230 32.36 6.80 2.90
N ARG A 231 31.25 6.18 2.40
CA ARG A 231 29.87 6.50 2.77
C ARG A 231 29.01 5.24 2.85
N ILE A 232 28.11 5.21 3.81
CA ILE A 232 27.16 4.12 4.02
C ILE A 232 25.75 4.72 4.03
N PHE A 233 24.86 4.13 3.21
CA PHE A 233 23.43 4.43 3.16
C PHE A 233 22.67 3.21 3.65
N PHE A 234 22.15 3.30 4.86
CA PHE A 234 21.44 2.19 5.47
C PHE A 234 19.94 2.39 5.28
N THR A 235 19.26 1.46 4.59
CA THR A 235 17.82 1.50 4.31
C THR A 235 17.03 0.42 5.07
N GLY A 236 17.67 -0.27 6.01
CA GLY A 236 17.05 -1.19 6.97
C GLY A 236 16.47 -0.46 8.19
N SER A 237 16.16 -1.22 9.22
CA SER A 237 15.62 -0.67 10.47
C SER A 237 16.68 0.18 11.18
N ILE A 238 16.29 1.37 11.64
CA ILE A 238 17.24 2.28 12.29
C ILE A 238 17.71 1.77 13.64
N ASP A 239 16.88 1.07 14.38
CA ASP A 239 17.21 0.42 15.64
C ASP A 239 18.21 -0.73 15.45
N GLU A 240 18.05 -1.55 14.39
CA GLU A 240 19.02 -2.56 13.97
C GLU A 240 20.40 -1.92 13.66
N TYR A 241 20.44 -0.79 12.94
CA TYR A 241 21.67 -0.07 12.66
C TYR A 241 22.42 0.35 13.93
N PHE A 242 21.72 0.70 14.98
CA PHE A 242 22.27 1.10 16.26
C PHE A 242 22.41 -0.06 17.27
N ASP A 243 22.28 -1.32 16.80
CA ASP A 243 22.38 -2.52 17.62
C ASP A 243 21.43 -2.47 18.84
N TYR A 244 20.22 -1.95 18.59
CA TYR A 244 19.14 -1.80 19.58
C TYR A 244 19.53 -1.09 20.89
N LYS A 245 20.62 -0.33 20.89
CA LYS A 245 21.16 0.34 22.11
C LYS A 245 20.19 1.32 22.77
N HIS A 246 19.16 1.76 22.06
CA HIS A 246 18.10 2.64 22.54
C HIS A 246 16.75 1.94 22.70
N GLY A 247 16.72 0.60 22.61
CA GLY A 247 15.53 -0.23 22.56
C GLY A 247 15.04 -0.45 21.14
N GLU A 248 14.11 -1.40 21.00
CA GLU A 248 13.45 -1.71 19.73
C GLU A 248 12.36 -0.67 19.46
N LEU A 249 12.20 -0.29 18.19
CA LEU A 249 11.09 0.55 17.75
C LEU A 249 9.84 -0.30 17.57
N PRO A 250 8.68 0.17 18.04
CA PRO A 250 7.44 -0.54 17.84
C PRO A 250 6.99 -0.43 16.38
N TYR A 251 7.08 -1.50 15.62
CA TYR A 251 6.49 -1.63 14.29
C TYR A 251 5.81 -2.99 14.13
N ARG A 252 4.92 -3.04 13.14
CA ARG A 252 4.18 -4.25 12.80
C ARG A 252 4.69 -4.79 11.49
N SER A 253 4.76 -6.10 11.39
CA SER A 253 5.11 -6.79 10.14
C SER A 253 3.85 -7.23 9.37
N VAL A 254 4.04 -7.54 8.10
CA VAL A 254 2.99 -8.04 7.22
C VAL A 254 3.36 -9.46 6.80
N ARG A 255 2.43 -10.38 7.04
CA ARG A 255 2.45 -11.73 6.46
C ARG A 255 1.38 -11.84 5.39
N MET A 256 1.76 -12.39 4.24
CA MET A 256 0.85 -12.67 3.13
C MET A 256 0.70 -14.18 2.97
N ASP A 257 -0.49 -14.70 3.22
CA ASP A 257 -0.83 -16.09 2.93
C ASP A 257 -1.43 -16.17 1.53
N ILE A 258 -0.85 -16.99 0.68
CA ILE A 258 -1.25 -17.11 -0.71
C ILE A 258 -2.09 -18.38 -0.91
N ASP A 259 -3.25 -18.24 -1.54
CA ASP A 259 -4.14 -19.34 -1.88
C ASP A 259 -4.56 -19.25 -3.35
N SER A 260 -4.83 -20.42 -3.96
CA SER A 260 -5.30 -20.50 -5.35
C SER A 260 -6.75 -20.97 -5.36
N LYS A 261 -7.65 -20.15 -5.92
CA LYS A 261 -9.09 -20.42 -5.97
C LYS A 261 -9.64 -20.32 -7.39
N VAL A 262 -10.83 -20.87 -7.59
CA VAL A 262 -11.59 -20.67 -8.84
C VAL A 262 -11.99 -19.20 -8.94
N LYS A 263 -11.84 -18.64 -10.12
CA LYS A 263 -12.14 -17.22 -10.40
C LYS A 263 -13.60 -16.90 -10.13
N GLU A 264 -13.85 -15.87 -9.31
CA GLU A 264 -15.16 -15.28 -9.09
C GLU A 264 -15.21 -13.88 -9.73
N ASN A 265 -16.37 -13.49 -10.22
CA ASN A 265 -16.55 -12.14 -10.77
C ASN A 265 -16.48 -11.10 -9.66
N CYS A 266 -15.60 -10.13 -9.84
CA CYS A 266 -15.33 -9.07 -8.91
C CYS A 266 -15.55 -7.70 -9.56
N CYS A 267 -16.25 -6.80 -8.86
CA CYS A 267 -16.54 -5.45 -9.34
C CYS A 267 -15.57 -4.37 -8.82
N TYR A 268 -14.60 -4.77 -7.99
CA TYR A 268 -13.59 -3.88 -7.44
C TYR A 268 -12.19 -4.23 -7.97
N SER A 269 -11.22 -3.36 -7.72
CA SER A 269 -9.83 -3.52 -8.17
C SER A 269 -9.05 -4.53 -7.31
N GLY A 270 -9.63 -5.68 -7.07
CA GLY A 270 -8.97 -6.83 -6.47
C GLY A 270 -8.61 -6.73 -4.98
N THR A 271 -8.79 -5.57 -4.34
CA THR A 271 -8.46 -5.41 -2.91
C THR A 271 -9.71 -5.18 -2.08
N TYR A 272 -9.86 -6.03 -1.07
CA TYR A 272 -11.00 -6.05 -0.15
C TYR A 272 -10.48 -5.87 1.29
N ASN A 273 -10.91 -4.82 1.97
CA ASN A 273 -10.63 -4.59 3.38
C ASN A 273 -11.68 -5.29 4.25
N TRP A 274 -11.21 -6.01 5.27
CA TRP A 274 -12.03 -6.79 6.19
C TRP A 274 -11.85 -6.30 7.63
N PRO A 275 -12.62 -5.31 8.07
CA PRO A 275 -12.52 -4.82 9.44
C PRO A 275 -12.88 -5.88 10.48
N TYR A 276 -13.94 -6.65 10.22
CA TYR A 276 -14.45 -7.74 11.05
C TYR A 276 -14.36 -9.10 10.35
N GLU A 277 -14.94 -10.12 10.94
CA GLU A 277 -15.21 -11.48 10.44
C GLU A 277 -13.97 -12.39 10.37
N TYR A 278 -12.78 -11.90 9.99
CA TYR A 278 -11.57 -12.69 9.82
C TYR A 278 -10.36 -12.03 10.49
N ASP A 279 -9.31 -12.81 10.73
CA ASP A 279 -8.06 -12.32 11.32
C ASP A 279 -7.21 -11.54 10.31
N PHE A 280 -7.34 -11.82 9.00
CA PHE A 280 -6.67 -11.00 8.00
C PHE A 280 -7.31 -9.61 7.88
N ILE A 281 -6.51 -8.63 7.52
CA ILE A 281 -6.95 -7.24 7.38
C ILE A 281 -7.41 -6.92 5.95
N ARG A 282 -6.80 -7.58 4.95
CA ARG A 282 -7.12 -7.43 3.53
C ARG A 282 -7.06 -8.77 2.80
N ALA A 283 -7.86 -8.88 1.75
CA ALA A 283 -7.73 -9.92 0.75
C ALA A 283 -7.44 -9.26 -0.61
N HIS A 284 -6.46 -9.79 -1.35
CA HIS A 284 -6.05 -9.30 -2.66
C HIS A 284 -6.26 -10.38 -3.70
N ILE A 285 -7.12 -10.12 -4.68
CA ILE A 285 -7.26 -10.94 -5.88
C ILE A 285 -6.25 -10.41 -6.90
N PHE A 286 -5.10 -11.05 -7.02
CA PHE A 286 -3.98 -10.48 -7.78
C PHE A 286 -4.27 -10.28 -9.25
N ALA A 287 -5.05 -11.15 -9.91
CA ALA A 287 -5.45 -10.97 -11.30
C ALA A 287 -6.21 -9.65 -11.52
N ASP A 288 -7.00 -9.23 -10.54
CA ASP A 288 -7.79 -7.99 -10.61
C ASP A 288 -7.01 -6.73 -10.16
N CYS A 289 -5.83 -6.91 -9.54
CA CYS A 289 -4.92 -5.81 -9.21
C CYS A 289 -4.08 -5.35 -10.40
N LEU A 290 -4.03 -6.14 -11.48
CA LEU A 290 -3.25 -5.84 -12.68
C LEU A 290 -3.99 -4.88 -13.63
N PRO A 291 -3.27 -4.01 -14.37
CA PRO A 291 -3.87 -3.00 -15.24
C PRO A 291 -4.63 -3.57 -16.43
N ASP A 292 -4.12 -4.64 -17.02
CA ASP A 292 -4.76 -5.36 -18.09
C ASP A 292 -5.29 -6.68 -17.54
N LYS A 293 -6.60 -6.90 -17.64
CA LYS A 293 -7.24 -8.18 -17.34
C LYS A 293 -6.85 -9.25 -18.39
N THR A 294 -5.54 -9.38 -18.64
CA THR A 294 -5.00 -10.28 -19.64
C THR A 294 -5.05 -11.75 -19.21
N TYR A 295 -5.31 -11.98 -17.92
CA TYR A 295 -5.47 -13.31 -17.41
C TYR A 295 -6.82 -13.91 -17.78
N SER A 296 -6.83 -14.87 -18.70
CA SER A 296 -8.02 -15.58 -19.17
C SER A 296 -8.23 -16.96 -18.50
N GLY A 297 -7.39 -17.31 -17.54
CA GLY A 297 -7.51 -18.57 -16.78
C GLY A 297 -8.74 -18.60 -15.87
N ASN A 298 -9.10 -19.79 -15.41
CA ASN A 298 -10.23 -20.02 -14.50
C ASN A 298 -9.82 -20.09 -13.01
N LYS A 299 -8.55 -19.82 -12.70
CA LYS A 299 -8.02 -19.78 -11.34
C LYS A 299 -7.54 -18.38 -11.02
N ASP A 300 -7.80 -17.92 -9.81
CA ASP A 300 -7.20 -16.73 -9.25
C ASP A 300 -6.22 -17.06 -8.14
N ILE A 301 -5.28 -16.16 -7.90
CA ILE A 301 -4.43 -16.18 -6.72
C ILE A 301 -4.90 -15.09 -5.78
N ILE A 302 -5.20 -15.50 -4.55
CA ILE A 302 -5.66 -14.60 -3.50
C ILE A 302 -4.59 -14.50 -2.43
N GLY A 303 -4.19 -13.29 -2.09
CA GLY A 303 -3.33 -13.00 -0.95
C GLY A 303 -4.15 -12.52 0.24
N TYR A 304 -4.03 -13.20 1.38
CA TYR A 304 -4.60 -12.76 2.63
C TYR A 304 -3.53 -12.07 3.47
N GLU A 305 -3.73 -10.79 3.72
CA GLU A 305 -2.77 -9.94 4.45
C GLU A 305 -3.07 -9.93 5.93
N TYR A 306 -2.11 -10.40 6.74
CA TYR A 306 -2.15 -10.38 8.20
C TYR A 306 -1.15 -9.37 8.74
N ILE A 307 -1.50 -8.73 9.85
CA ILE A 307 -0.58 -7.88 10.59
C ILE A 307 -0.07 -8.68 11.79
N GLU A 308 1.25 -8.72 11.92
CA GLU A 308 1.93 -9.45 12.99
C GLU A 308 2.76 -8.50 13.88
N SER A 309 2.95 -8.89 15.14
CA SER A 309 3.81 -8.18 16.10
C SER A 309 5.28 -8.52 15.90
#